data_160c045a49ad47f8d8ebf1390ccf21ca
#
_entry.id   160c045a49ad47f8d8ebf1390ccf21ca
#
_cell.length_a   1.000
_cell.length_b   1.000
_cell.length_c   1.000
_cell.angle_alpha   90.00
_cell.angle_beta   90.00
_cell.angle_gamma   90.00
#
_symmetry.space_group_name_H-M   'P 1'
#
loop_
_entity.id
_entity.type
_entity.pdbx_description
1 polymer ?
#
loop_
_entity_poly.entity_id
_entity_poly.type
_entity_poly.pdbx_seq_one_letter_code
_entity_poly.pdbx_strand_id
1 'polypeptide(L)'
;MLPTTTRPHLLGSRPDLDDWLAAAAARWHAADDAGAAVRAVVTDLAALLPADAGVSVVLRGAGHRPRDPVASCDRAATVDAAQVAGGSGPLLEALGGTPAGSADLAGDPRWPQLACAAAATGLRSATCLPLDTGREVIGALSVYAAGEVPERTALGPVAAHAALALRSVQRIEHLAVALASRDVIGQAKGVLMERYRITADAAFGILVRASQDTHRKVRDVAALVTETGEAPAGPRPADDGR
;
A
#
# COMPACT_ATOMS: atom_id res chain seq x y z
N MET A 1 -45.86 22.52 6.81
CA MET A 1 -44.68 22.60 7.71
C MET A 1 -44.12 21.21 7.79
N LEU A 2 -43.19 20.88 6.87
CA LEU A 2 -42.51 19.57 6.81
C LEU A 2 -41.38 19.54 7.83
N PRO A 3 -41.15 18.45 8.58
CA PRO A 3 -40.06 18.37 9.54
C PRO A 3 -38.76 18.40 8.78
N THR A 4 -37.86 19.31 9.20
CA THR A 4 -36.49 19.39 8.79
C THR A 4 -35.78 18.09 9.23
N THR A 5 -35.56 17.18 8.32
CA THR A 5 -34.78 15.97 8.55
C THR A 5 -33.36 16.43 8.85
N THR A 6 -32.98 16.42 10.12
CA THR A 6 -31.61 16.63 10.55
C THR A 6 -30.75 15.52 9.90
N ARG A 7 -29.93 15.88 8.93
CA ARG A 7 -28.95 14.97 8.35
C ARG A 7 -28.04 14.47 9.46
N PRO A 8 -27.91 13.17 9.71
CA PRO A 8 -26.89 12.68 10.60
C PRO A 8 -25.53 13.06 10.00
N HIS A 9 -24.73 13.81 10.76
CA HIS A 9 -23.32 14.01 10.42
C HIS A 9 -22.66 12.63 10.47
N LEU A 10 -22.30 12.07 9.33
CA LEU A 10 -21.70 10.74 9.18
C LEU A 10 -20.35 10.62 9.88
N LEU A 11 -19.72 11.74 10.21
CA LEU A 11 -18.51 11.83 11.03
C LEU A 11 -18.75 12.96 12.05
N GLY A 12 -19.20 12.71 13.23
CA GLY A 12 -19.32 13.58 14.39
C GLY A 12 -19.25 15.11 14.24
N SER A 13 -19.23 15.84 15.34
CA SER A 13 -18.90 17.26 15.32
C SER A 13 -17.40 17.45 15.00
N ARG A 14 -17.04 18.55 14.33
CA ARG A 14 -15.67 18.83 13.90
C ARG A 14 -14.61 18.71 15.02
N PRO A 15 -14.85 19.17 16.28
CA PRO A 15 -13.91 18.96 17.37
C PRO A 15 -13.67 17.48 17.71
N ASP A 16 -14.71 16.67 17.68
CA ASP A 16 -14.61 15.23 17.97
C ASP A 16 -13.81 14.49 16.88
N LEU A 17 -13.94 14.93 15.63
CA LEU A 17 -13.18 14.37 14.50
C LEU A 17 -11.70 14.75 14.57
N ASP A 18 -11.37 15.97 14.97
CA ASP A 18 -9.97 16.43 15.08
C ASP A 18 -9.23 15.66 16.19
N ASP A 19 -9.86 15.48 17.35
CA ASP A 19 -9.30 14.69 18.47
C ASP A 19 -9.14 13.21 18.07
N TRP A 20 -10.16 12.63 17.45
CA TRP A 20 -10.08 11.27 16.92
C TRP A 20 -8.94 11.12 15.92
N LEU A 21 -8.82 12.06 14.98
CA LEU A 21 -7.80 11.99 13.93
C LEU A 21 -6.39 12.09 14.49
N ALA A 22 -6.18 12.95 15.50
CA ALA A 22 -4.90 13.05 16.19
C ALA A 22 -4.51 11.73 16.87
N ALA A 23 -5.45 11.11 17.59
CA ALA A 23 -5.23 9.82 18.23
C ALA A 23 -5.05 8.68 17.22
N ALA A 24 -5.81 8.67 16.12
CA ALA A 24 -5.70 7.69 15.06
C ALA A 24 -4.35 7.81 14.32
N ALA A 25 -3.94 9.03 13.97
CA ALA A 25 -2.66 9.27 13.32
C ALA A 25 -1.48 8.80 14.17
N ALA A 26 -1.52 8.99 15.48
CA ALA A 26 -0.50 8.48 16.40
C ALA A 26 -0.41 6.94 16.35
N ARG A 27 -1.56 6.23 16.34
CA ARG A 27 -1.59 4.77 16.21
C ARG A 27 -1.05 4.29 14.87
N TRP A 28 -1.42 4.96 13.77
CA TRP A 28 -0.94 4.60 12.42
C TRP A 28 0.57 4.77 12.27
N HIS A 29 1.14 5.81 12.91
CA HIS A 29 2.59 6.05 12.94
C HIS A 29 3.34 5.03 13.80
N ALA A 30 2.71 4.51 14.85
CA ALA A 30 3.30 3.55 15.78
C ALA A 30 3.20 2.09 15.31
N ALA A 31 2.63 1.84 14.11
CA ALA A 31 2.51 0.51 13.58
C ALA A 31 3.88 -0.11 13.24
N ASP A 32 4.01 -1.42 13.46
CA ASP A 32 5.27 -2.17 13.30
C ASP A 32 5.73 -2.25 11.83
N ASP A 33 4.77 -2.30 10.90
CA ASP A 33 5.02 -2.38 9.46
C ASP A 33 3.95 -1.64 8.65
N ALA A 34 4.21 -1.44 7.36
CA ALA A 34 3.30 -0.75 6.46
C ALA A 34 1.94 -1.47 6.32
N GLY A 35 1.92 -2.81 6.38
CA GLY A 35 0.69 -3.59 6.33
C GLY A 35 -0.17 -3.38 7.59
N ALA A 36 0.45 -3.38 8.77
CA ALA A 36 -0.21 -3.08 10.03
C ALA A 36 -0.78 -1.65 10.04
N ALA A 37 -0.02 -0.68 9.55
CA ALA A 37 -0.48 0.70 9.43
C ALA A 37 -1.70 0.83 8.51
N VAL A 38 -1.70 0.16 7.35
CA VAL A 38 -2.85 0.15 6.43
C VAL A 38 -4.07 -0.47 7.08
N ARG A 39 -3.92 -1.62 7.76
CA ARG A 39 -5.02 -2.27 8.49
C ARG A 39 -5.58 -1.36 9.58
N ALA A 40 -4.73 -0.66 10.31
CA ALA A 40 -5.16 0.29 11.34
C ALA A 40 -5.99 1.44 10.74
N VAL A 41 -5.54 2.05 9.63
CA VAL A 41 -6.30 3.09 8.92
C VAL A 41 -7.68 2.58 8.51
N VAL A 42 -7.76 1.39 7.90
CA VAL A 42 -9.02 0.80 7.45
C VAL A 42 -9.95 0.50 8.63
N THR A 43 -9.42 -0.09 9.69
CA THR A 43 -10.21 -0.47 10.89
C THR A 43 -10.74 0.76 11.62
N ASP A 44 -9.87 1.74 11.87
CA ASP A 44 -10.22 2.95 12.58
C ASP A 44 -11.28 3.78 11.84
N LEU A 45 -11.13 3.91 10.50
CA LEU A 45 -12.11 4.65 9.72
C LEU A 45 -13.42 3.87 9.57
N ALA A 46 -13.37 2.56 9.40
CA ALA A 46 -14.58 1.73 9.35
C ALA A 46 -15.41 1.81 10.63
N ALA A 47 -14.76 1.96 11.79
CA ALA A 47 -15.45 2.11 13.08
C ALA A 47 -16.24 3.42 13.22
N LEU A 48 -15.94 4.45 12.42
CA LEU A 48 -16.67 5.73 12.38
C LEU A 48 -17.87 5.72 11.43
N LEU A 49 -17.95 4.74 10.58
CA LEU A 49 -18.93 4.69 9.49
C LEU A 49 -20.07 3.73 9.84
N PRO A 50 -21.23 3.89 9.20
CA PRO A 50 -22.31 2.90 9.31
C PRO A 50 -21.84 1.49 8.97
N ALA A 51 -22.44 0.48 9.61
CA ALA A 51 -22.05 -0.93 9.43
C ALA A 51 -22.21 -1.46 8.01
N ASP A 52 -23.00 -0.80 7.17
CA ASP A 52 -23.19 -1.10 5.76
C ASP A 52 -22.20 -0.38 4.83
N ALA A 53 -21.34 0.49 5.37
CA ALA A 53 -20.24 1.09 4.64
C ALA A 53 -19.02 0.16 4.56
N GLY A 54 -18.21 0.36 3.53
CA GLY A 54 -16.94 -0.30 3.36
C GLY A 54 -15.81 0.71 3.18
N VAL A 55 -14.66 0.41 3.76
CA VAL A 55 -13.43 1.19 3.62
C VAL A 55 -12.38 0.32 2.98
N SER A 56 -11.59 0.88 2.10
CA SER A 56 -10.41 0.21 1.58
C SER A 56 -9.24 1.17 1.39
N VAL A 57 -8.05 0.62 1.45
CA VAL A 57 -6.80 1.27 1.07
C VAL A 57 -6.09 0.41 0.06
N VAL A 58 -5.73 1.02 -1.06
CA VAL A 58 -4.91 0.41 -2.11
C VAL A 58 -3.61 1.20 -2.23
N LEU A 59 -2.48 0.57 -1.97
CA LEU A 59 -1.17 1.18 -2.14
C LEU A 59 -0.65 1.01 -3.56
N ARG A 60 0.18 1.94 -4.01
CA ARG A 60 0.92 1.81 -5.28
C ARG A 60 2.14 0.92 -5.08
N GLY A 61 2.29 -0.08 -5.91
CA GLY A 61 3.47 -0.93 -5.99
C GLY A 61 4.50 -0.44 -7.00
N ALA A 62 5.49 -1.28 -7.28
CA ALA A 62 6.50 -1.03 -8.30
C ALA A 62 5.85 -0.82 -9.68
N GLY A 63 6.34 0.16 -10.44
CA GLY A 63 5.77 0.52 -11.74
C GLY A 63 4.38 1.15 -11.64
N HIS A 64 4.03 1.72 -10.49
CA HIS A 64 2.75 2.38 -10.21
C HIS A 64 1.51 1.47 -10.30
N ARG A 65 1.68 0.15 -10.28
CA ARG A 65 0.57 -0.80 -10.29
C ARG A 65 -0.12 -0.82 -8.93
N PRO A 66 -1.46 -0.94 -8.89
CA PRO A 66 -2.17 -1.16 -7.64
C PRO A 66 -1.67 -2.45 -6.96
N ARG A 67 -1.48 -2.41 -5.63
CA ARG A 67 -1.33 -3.61 -4.80
C ARG A 67 -2.70 -4.18 -4.47
N ASP A 68 -2.73 -5.38 -3.89
CA ASP A 68 -3.96 -5.95 -3.37
C ASP A 68 -4.60 -5.00 -2.35
N PRO A 69 -5.94 -4.78 -2.42
CA PRO A 69 -6.64 -3.92 -1.50
C PRO A 69 -6.64 -4.49 -0.08
N VAL A 70 -6.46 -3.62 0.90
CA VAL A 70 -6.82 -3.92 2.29
C VAL A 70 -8.17 -3.28 2.54
N ALA A 71 -9.20 -4.09 2.74
CA ALA A 71 -10.58 -3.64 2.87
C ALA A 71 -11.20 -4.08 4.20
N SER A 72 -12.15 -3.30 4.71
CA SER A 72 -12.90 -3.61 5.93
C SER A 72 -13.95 -4.71 5.72
N CYS A 73 -14.35 -4.97 4.48
CA CYS A 73 -15.32 -6.00 4.13
C CYS A 73 -15.15 -6.45 2.67
N ASP A 74 -15.64 -7.67 2.37
CA ASP A 74 -15.57 -8.28 1.03
C ASP A 74 -16.28 -7.45 -0.05
N ARG A 75 -17.34 -6.74 0.31
CA ARG A 75 -18.08 -5.88 -0.62
C ARG A 75 -17.20 -4.76 -1.17
N ALA A 76 -16.44 -4.08 -0.30
CA ALA A 76 -15.50 -3.03 -0.72
C ALA A 76 -14.38 -3.62 -1.58
N ALA A 77 -13.79 -4.75 -1.17
CA ALA A 77 -12.77 -5.45 -1.95
C ALA A 77 -13.28 -5.85 -3.36
N THR A 78 -14.54 -6.29 -3.47
CA THR A 78 -15.17 -6.64 -4.75
C THR A 78 -15.29 -5.45 -5.69
N VAL A 79 -15.68 -4.27 -5.17
CA VAL A 79 -15.78 -3.05 -5.98
C VAL A 79 -14.38 -2.59 -6.41
N ASP A 80 -13.38 -2.66 -5.53
CA ASP A 80 -11.99 -2.33 -5.89
C ASP A 80 -11.46 -3.27 -6.98
N ALA A 81 -11.68 -4.57 -6.84
CA ALA A 81 -11.25 -5.56 -7.84
C ALA A 81 -11.90 -5.31 -9.21
N ALA A 82 -13.18 -4.94 -9.24
CA ALA A 82 -13.87 -4.60 -10.49
C ALA A 82 -13.26 -3.38 -11.18
N GLN A 83 -12.84 -2.36 -10.41
CA GLN A 83 -12.16 -1.18 -10.95
C GLN A 83 -10.79 -1.53 -11.53
N VAL A 84 -10.00 -2.32 -10.79
CA VAL A 84 -8.66 -2.76 -11.25
C VAL A 84 -8.78 -3.62 -12.51
N ALA A 85 -9.70 -4.57 -12.54
CA ALA A 85 -9.94 -5.43 -13.71
C ALA A 85 -10.46 -4.66 -14.91
N GLY A 86 -11.35 -3.68 -14.69
CA GLY A 86 -11.94 -2.83 -15.74
C GLY A 86 -11.00 -1.70 -16.20
N GLY A 87 -9.90 -1.46 -15.53
CA GLY A 87 -8.93 -0.41 -15.88
C GLY A 87 -9.43 1.02 -15.70
N SER A 88 -10.58 1.22 -15.05
CA SER A 88 -11.13 2.55 -14.76
C SER A 88 -12.07 2.53 -13.55
N GLY A 89 -12.24 3.69 -12.92
CA GLY A 89 -13.06 3.84 -11.72
C GLY A 89 -12.53 4.94 -10.79
N PRO A 90 -13.34 5.37 -9.81
CA PRO A 90 -12.93 6.43 -8.88
C PRO A 90 -11.68 6.08 -8.07
N LEU A 91 -11.47 4.79 -7.72
CA LEU A 91 -10.23 4.32 -7.08
C LEU A 91 -9.01 4.58 -7.98
N LEU A 92 -9.10 4.26 -9.28
CA LEU A 92 -7.97 4.42 -10.21
C LEU A 92 -7.67 5.89 -10.50
N GLU A 93 -8.70 6.75 -10.54
CA GLU A 93 -8.49 8.21 -10.60
C GLU A 93 -7.79 8.72 -9.35
N ALA A 94 -8.20 8.26 -8.15
CA ALA A 94 -7.55 8.62 -6.91
C ALA A 94 -6.11 8.10 -6.84
N LEU A 95 -5.84 6.89 -7.31
CA LEU A 95 -4.47 6.38 -7.49
C LEU A 95 -3.66 7.25 -8.47
N GLY A 96 -4.30 7.85 -9.46
CA GLY A 96 -3.70 8.82 -10.38
C GLY A 96 -3.45 10.20 -9.76
N GLY A 97 -3.95 10.45 -8.55
CA GLY A 97 -3.81 11.72 -7.83
C GLY A 97 -5.06 12.63 -7.93
N THR A 98 -6.12 12.19 -8.59
CA THR A 98 -7.35 12.98 -8.74
C THR A 98 -8.43 12.43 -7.82
N PRO A 99 -8.90 13.18 -6.82
CA PRO A 99 -10.04 12.75 -6.00
C PRO A 99 -11.27 12.51 -6.87
N ALA A 100 -11.91 11.37 -6.70
CA ALA A 100 -13.08 10.97 -7.48
C ALA A 100 -14.15 10.33 -6.61
N GLY A 101 -15.37 10.28 -7.10
CA GLY A 101 -16.49 9.65 -6.42
C GLY A 101 -17.75 9.64 -7.27
N SER A 102 -18.73 8.88 -6.81
CA SER A 102 -20.04 8.77 -7.40
C SER A 102 -21.12 8.66 -6.32
N ALA A 103 -22.24 9.29 -6.52
CA ALA A 103 -23.43 9.09 -5.70
C ALA A 103 -24.25 7.87 -6.14
N ASP A 104 -24.02 7.38 -7.36
CA ASP A 104 -24.69 6.19 -7.91
C ASP A 104 -23.73 5.43 -8.85
N LEU A 105 -22.92 4.53 -8.27
CA LEU A 105 -21.95 3.72 -9.01
C LEU A 105 -22.57 2.86 -10.11
N ALA A 106 -23.82 2.44 -9.93
CA ALA A 106 -24.49 1.59 -10.91
C ALA A 106 -24.94 2.38 -12.14
N GLY A 107 -25.29 3.65 -11.96
CA GLY A 107 -25.80 4.53 -13.02
C GLY A 107 -24.78 5.54 -13.55
N ASP A 108 -23.55 5.57 -13.02
CA ASP A 108 -22.54 6.55 -13.40
C ASP A 108 -21.99 6.29 -14.81
N PRO A 109 -22.25 7.19 -15.79
CA PRO A 109 -21.83 6.98 -17.18
C PRO A 109 -20.30 7.00 -17.37
N ARG A 110 -19.55 7.51 -16.41
CA ARG A 110 -18.07 7.52 -16.46
C ARG A 110 -17.50 6.12 -16.29
N TRP A 111 -18.21 5.24 -15.56
CA TRP A 111 -17.71 3.91 -15.19
C TRP A 111 -18.78 2.82 -15.33
N PRO A 112 -19.34 2.60 -16.53
CA PRO A 112 -20.46 1.68 -16.73
C PRO A 112 -20.13 0.23 -16.33
N GLN A 113 -18.85 -0.16 -16.35
CA GLN A 113 -18.39 -1.50 -15.93
C GLN A 113 -18.57 -1.75 -14.42
N LEU A 114 -18.78 -0.70 -13.60
CA LEU A 114 -19.01 -0.86 -12.17
C LEU A 114 -20.45 -1.23 -11.82
N ALA A 115 -21.38 -1.10 -12.74
CA ALA A 115 -22.81 -1.35 -12.50
C ALA A 115 -23.06 -2.77 -11.92
N CYS A 116 -22.41 -3.79 -12.48
CA CYS A 116 -22.55 -5.18 -12.00
C CYS A 116 -22.00 -5.35 -10.58
N ALA A 117 -20.82 -4.78 -10.28
CA ALA A 117 -20.22 -4.87 -8.95
C ALA A 117 -21.04 -4.10 -7.91
N ALA A 118 -21.53 -2.90 -8.25
CA ALA A 118 -22.39 -2.11 -7.40
C ALA A 118 -23.71 -2.86 -7.08
N ALA A 119 -24.35 -3.45 -8.09
CA ALA A 119 -25.55 -4.24 -7.91
C ALA A 119 -25.32 -5.49 -7.04
N ALA A 120 -24.23 -6.23 -7.29
CA ALA A 120 -23.90 -7.44 -6.54
C ALA A 120 -23.56 -7.17 -5.06
N THR A 121 -22.94 -6.03 -4.77
CA THR A 121 -22.51 -5.67 -3.42
C THR A 121 -23.51 -4.82 -2.65
N GLY A 122 -24.47 -4.19 -3.35
CA GLY A 122 -25.38 -3.20 -2.79
C GLY A 122 -24.72 -1.87 -2.43
N LEU A 123 -23.44 -1.66 -2.78
CA LEU A 123 -22.72 -0.41 -2.56
C LEU A 123 -23.03 0.54 -3.73
N ARG A 124 -23.73 1.64 -3.41
CA ARG A 124 -24.22 2.59 -4.43
C ARG A 124 -23.35 3.81 -4.61
N SER A 125 -22.72 4.26 -3.54
CA SER A 125 -21.94 5.48 -3.57
C SER A 125 -20.48 5.21 -3.20
N ALA A 126 -19.58 6.05 -3.69
CA ALA A 126 -18.15 5.99 -3.41
C ALA A 126 -17.53 7.38 -3.29
N THR A 127 -16.58 7.51 -2.37
CA THR A 127 -15.61 8.61 -2.34
C THR A 127 -14.21 8.01 -2.28
N CYS A 128 -13.38 8.30 -3.27
CA CYS A 128 -12.01 7.82 -3.36
C CYS A 128 -11.05 9.03 -3.34
N LEU A 129 -10.09 9.01 -2.44
CA LEU A 129 -9.14 10.09 -2.22
C LEU A 129 -7.71 9.58 -2.42
N PRO A 130 -6.83 10.36 -3.08
CA PRO A 130 -5.42 10.03 -3.13
C PRO A 130 -4.80 10.09 -1.74
N LEU A 131 -3.97 9.13 -1.44
CA LEU A 131 -3.03 9.19 -0.32
C LEU A 131 -1.79 9.94 -0.83
N ASP A 132 -1.91 11.26 -0.82
CA ASP A 132 -0.90 12.18 -1.33
C ASP A 132 -0.06 12.73 -0.18
N THR A 133 1.25 12.61 -0.29
CA THR A 133 2.23 13.11 0.68
C THR A 133 2.69 14.54 0.37
N GLY A 134 2.13 15.16 -0.66
CA GLY A 134 2.60 16.45 -1.21
C GLY A 134 3.85 16.32 -2.11
N ARG A 135 4.44 15.12 -2.19
CA ARG A 135 5.55 14.80 -3.10
C ARG A 135 5.20 13.70 -4.09
N GLU A 136 4.39 12.77 -3.65
CA GLU A 136 3.95 11.61 -4.44
C GLU A 136 2.64 11.06 -3.89
N VAL A 137 1.86 10.47 -4.75
CA VAL A 137 0.70 9.67 -4.39
C VAL A 137 1.17 8.24 -4.13
N ILE A 138 1.02 7.78 -2.88
CA ILE A 138 1.45 6.44 -2.46
C ILE A 138 0.34 5.39 -2.53
N GLY A 139 -0.90 5.83 -2.72
CA GLY A 139 -2.07 4.96 -2.74
C GLY A 139 -3.37 5.74 -2.86
N ALA A 140 -4.48 5.07 -2.59
CA ALA A 140 -5.80 5.67 -2.47
C ALA A 140 -6.55 5.10 -1.27
N LEU A 141 -7.36 5.95 -0.65
CA LEU A 141 -8.35 5.63 0.37
C LEU A 141 -9.72 5.68 -0.27
N SER A 142 -10.50 4.62 -0.17
CA SER A 142 -11.86 4.54 -0.70
C SER A 142 -12.86 4.28 0.41
N VAL A 143 -13.99 4.97 0.36
CA VAL A 143 -15.15 4.75 1.20
C VAL A 143 -16.34 4.47 0.28
N TYR A 144 -17.04 3.39 0.55
CA TYR A 144 -18.23 2.94 -0.17
C TYR A 144 -19.40 2.82 0.79
N ALA A 145 -20.63 3.11 0.32
CA ALA A 145 -21.83 2.93 1.13
C ALA A 145 -23.04 2.50 0.27
N ALA A 146 -24.01 1.86 0.90
CA ALA A 146 -25.30 1.61 0.29
C ALA A 146 -26.14 2.89 0.17
N GLY A 147 -25.94 3.85 1.07
CA GLY A 147 -26.50 5.19 1.07
C GLY A 147 -25.51 6.26 0.62
N GLU A 148 -25.49 7.38 1.33
CA GLU A 148 -24.54 8.47 1.09
C GLU A 148 -23.21 8.18 1.78
N VAL A 149 -22.09 8.43 1.09
CA VAL A 149 -20.74 8.44 1.69
C VAL A 149 -20.45 9.82 2.32
N PRO A 150 -19.54 9.90 3.30
CA PRO A 150 -19.08 11.18 3.83
C PRO A 150 -18.52 12.07 2.72
N GLU A 151 -18.75 13.36 2.86
CA GLU A 151 -18.22 14.34 1.92
C GLU A 151 -16.69 14.32 1.89
N ARG A 152 -16.13 14.59 0.71
CA ARG A 152 -14.68 14.68 0.50
C ARG A 152 -14.01 15.65 1.47
N THR A 153 -14.69 16.72 1.87
CA THR A 153 -14.21 17.72 2.83
C THR A 153 -13.96 17.14 4.22
N ALA A 154 -14.74 16.14 4.62
CA ALA A 154 -14.58 15.45 5.91
C ALA A 154 -13.49 14.36 5.84
N LEU A 155 -13.37 13.66 4.71
CA LEU A 155 -12.40 12.58 4.52
C LEU A 155 -11.01 13.09 4.12
N GLY A 156 -10.89 14.30 3.57
CA GLY A 156 -9.62 14.87 3.12
C GLY A 156 -8.53 14.89 4.19
N PRO A 157 -8.79 15.44 5.39
CA PRO A 157 -7.83 15.40 6.50
C PRO A 157 -7.42 13.97 6.89
N VAL A 158 -8.37 13.01 6.89
CA VAL A 158 -8.08 11.60 7.18
C VAL A 158 -7.12 11.02 6.15
N ALA A 159 -7.39 11.22 4.86
CA ALA A 159 -6.53 10.76 3.78
C ALA A 159 -5.12 11.37 3.86
N ALA A 160 -5.01 12.66 4.17
CA ALA A 160 -3.73 13.35 4.31
C ALA A 160 -2.90 12.78 5.48
N HIS A 161 -3.50 12.61 6.66
CA HIS A 161 -2.80 12.04 7.82
C HIS A 161 -2.43 10.57 7.59
N ALA A 162 -3.33 9.79 6.97
CA ALA A 162 -3.04 8.41 6.59
C ALA A 162 -1.87 8.34 5.61
N ALA A 163 -1.82 9.20 4.58
CA ALA A 163 -0.72 9.25 3.63
C ALA A 163 0.63 9.50 4.32
N LEU A 164 0.69 10.49 5.22
CA LEU A 164 1.91 10.82 5.96
C LEU A 164 2.34 9.70 6.89
N ALA A 165 1.40 9.10 7.64
CA ALA A 165 1.69 7.99 8.55
C ALA A 165 2.21 6.77 7.79
N LEU A 166 1.49 6.33 6.76
CA LEU A 166 1.89 5.20 5.92
C LEU A 166 3.25 5.41 5.26
N ARG A 167 3.50 6.62 4.75
CA ARG A 167 4.80 6.95 4.15
C ARG A 167 5.93 6.90 5.17
N SER A 168 5.70 7.39 6.38
CA SER A 168 6.68 7.35 7.46
C SER A 168 7.06 5.91 7.82
N VAL A 169 6.06 5.05 8.05
CA VAL A 169 6.28 3.63 8.38
C VAL A 169 7.01 2.91 7.24
N GLN A 170 6.59 3.08 5.98
CA GLN A 170 7.28 2.51 4.82
C GLN A 170 8.74 2.95 4.74
N ARG A 171 9.02 4.22 5.04
CA ARG A 171 10.40 4.75 5.01
C ARG A 171 11.27 4.12 6.10
N ILE A 172 10.74 3.97 7.31
CA ILE A 172 11.44 3.30 8.42
C ILE A 172 11.72 1.85 8.05
N GLU A 173 10.74 1.13 7.53
CA GLU A 173 10.87 -0.27 7.08
C GLU A 173 11.95 -0.41 5.99
N HIS A 174 11.92 0.46 4.97
CA HIS A 174 12.94 0.45 3.92
C HIS A 174 14.35 0.75 4.44
N LEU A 175 14.48 1.68 5.40
CA LEU A 175 15.77 1.98 6.01
C LEU A 175 16.28 0.81 6.86
N ALA A 176 15.41 0.15 7.63
CA ALA A 176 15.76 -1.02 8.42
C ALA A 176 16.23 -2.18 7.51
N VAL A 177 15.52 -2.45 6.41
CA VAL A 177 15.92 -3.45 5.41
C VAL A 177 17.25 -3.09 4.74
N ALA A 178 17.47 -1.82 4.41
CA ALA A 178 18.74 -1.37 3.81
C ALA A 178 19.92 -1.54 4.79
N LEU A 179 19.73 -1.20 6.07
CA LEU A 179 20.75 -1.36 7.11
C LEU A 179 21.10 -2.85 7.32
N ALA A 180 20.10 -3.70 7.52
CA ALA A 180 20.29 -5.14 7.66
C ALA A 180 20.99 -5.74 6.42
N SER A 181 20.64 -5.28 5.22
CA SER A 181 21.29 -5.73 3.98
C SER A 181 22.76 -5.33 3.93
N ARG A 182 23.10 -4.10 4.38
CA ARG A 182 24.48 -3.62 4.45
C ARG A 182 25.33 -4.46 5.41
N ASP A 183 24.78 -4.81 6.56
CA ASP A 183 25.47 -5.61 7.58
C ASP A 183 25.79 -7.01 7.05
N VAL A 184 24.81 -7.71 6.45
CA VAL A 184 25.01 -9.05 5.87
C VAL A 184 26.03 -9.00 4.73
N ILE A 185 25.95 -8.00 3.84
CA ILE A 185 26.94 -7.82 2.76
C ILE A 185 28.33 -7.54 3.33
N GLY A 186 28.43 -6.76 4.41
CA GLY A 186 29.69 -6.50 5.10
C GLY A 186 30.33 -7.76 5.67
N GLN A 187 29.53 -8.61 6.34
CA GLN A 187 29.99 -9.90 6.88
C GLN A 187 30.45 -10.83 5.76
N ALA A 188 29.66 -10.99 4.70
CA ALA A 188 30.01 -11.81 3.55
C ALA A 188 31.33 -11.34 2.87
N LYS A 189 31.51 -10.03 2.74
CA LYS A 189 32.77 -9.45 2.25
C LYS A 189 33.93 -9.86 3.14
N GLY A 190 33.78 -9.78 4.46
CA GLY A 190 34.83 -10.20 5.42
C GLY A 190 35.21 -11.67 5.25
N VAL A 191 34.23 -12.56 5.11
CA VAL A 191 34.44 -14.00 4.86
C VAL A 191 35.23 -14.24 3.57
N LEU A 192 34.82 -13.59 2.47
CA LEU A 192 35.50 -13.74 1.16
C LEU A 192 36.93 -13.15 1.18
N MET A 193 37.12 -11.99 1.82
CA MET A 193 38.43 -11.35 1.95
C MET A 193 39.41 -12.26 2.72
N GLU A 194 38.98 -12.86 3.81
CA GLU A 194 39.80 -13.76 4.60
C GLU A 194 40.11 -15.04 3.81
N ARG A 195 39.10 -15.67 3.22
CA ARG A 195 39.22 -16.95 2.54
C ARG A 195 40.07 -16.88 1.28
N TYR A 196 39.87 -15.84 0.45
CA TYR A 196 40.55 -15.70 -0.85
C TYR A 196 41.71 -14.70 -0.85
N ARG A 197 42.00 -14.05 0.28
CA ARG A 197 43.05 -13.02 0.42
C ARG A 197 42.92 -11.89 -0.59
N ILE A 198 41.68 -11.42 -0.80
CA ILE A 198 41.33 -10.39 -1.76
C ILE A 198 40.90 -9.09 -1.06
N THR A 199 40.83 -8.01 -1.84
CA THR A 199 40.35 -6.70 -1.35
C THR A 199 38.81 -6.68 -1.15
N ALA A 200 38.34 -5.71 -0.36
CA ALA A 200 36.89 -5.50 -0.13
C ALA A 200 36.08 -5.28 -1.42
N ASP A 201 36.68 -4.61 -2.41
CA ASP A 201 36.05 -4.35 -3.68
C ASP A 201 36.00 -5.62 -4.56
N ALA A 202 37.05 -6.42 -4.56
CA ALA A 202 37.06 -7.71 -5.23
C ALA A 202 36.02 -8.68 -4.61
N ALA A 203 35.91 -8.71 -3.27
CA ALA A 203 34.91 -9.49 -2.56
C ALA A 203 33.47 -9.06 -2.94
N PHE A 204 33.22 -7.75 -2.99
CA PHE A 204 31.92 -7.22 -3.44
C PHE A 204 31.64 -7.58 -4.91
N GLY A 205 32.63 -7.51 -5.77
CA GLY A 205 32.53 -7.94 -7.18
C GLY A 205 32.11 -9.40 -7.33
N ILE A 206 32.59 -10.30 -6.45
CA ILE A 206 32.18 -11.70 -6.42
C ILE A 206 30.70 -11.81 -6.05
N LEU A 207 30.22 -11.10 -5.02
CA LEU A 207 28.81 -11.11 -4.61
C LEU A 207 27.89 -10.60 -5.72
N VAL A 208 28.27 -9.52 -6.40
CA VAL A 208 27.49 -8.94 -7.50
C VAL A 208 27.41 -9.90 -8.67
N ARG A 209 28.53 -10.54 -9.06
CA ARG A 209 28.55 -11.52 -10.16
C ARG A 209 27.67 -12.72 -9.82
N ALA A 210 27.83 -13.31 -8.64
CA ALA A 210 27.00 -14.42 -8.19
C ALA A 210 25.49 -14.05 -8.11
N SER A 211 25.17 -12.80 -7.76
CA SER A 211 23.81 -12.26 -7.80
C SER A 211 23.26 -12.22 -9.24
N GLN A 212 24.03 -11.75 -10.20
CA GLN A 212 23.66 -11.70 -11.61
C GLN A 212 23.49 -13.09 -12.20
N ASP A 213 24.44 -14.00 -11.96
CA ASP A 213 24.43 -15.37 -12.48
C ASP A 213 23.28 -16.20 -11.92
N THR A 214 22.89 -15.96 -10.67
CA THR A 214 21.81 -16.70 -9.99
C THR A 214 20.46 -16.00 -10.02
N HIS A 215 20.35 -14.77 -10.54
CA HIS A 215 19.16 -13.91 -10.50
C HIS A 215 18.61 -13.69 -9.07
N ARG A 216 19.47 -13.76 -8.05
CA ARG A 216 19.13 -13.51 -6.63
C ARG A 216 19.60 -12.13 -6.23
N LYS A 217 18.94 -11.53 -5.22
CA LYS A 217 19.39 -10.24 -4.68
C LYS A 217 20.78 -10.41 -4.03
N VAL A 218 21.66 -9.41 -4.15
CA VAL A 218 23.02 -9.44 -3.56
C VAL A 218 22.99 -9.78 -2.08
N ARG A 219 22.01 -9.29 -1.32
CA ARG A 219 21.84 -9.59 0.11
C ARG A 219 21.57 -11.08 0.36
N ASP A 220 20.80 -11.75 -0.51
CA ASP A 220 20.45 -13.17 -0.36
C ASP A 220 21.68 -14.06 -0.68
N VAL A 221 22.48 -13.62 -1.66
CA VAL A 221 23.78 -14.23 -1.94
C VAL A 221 24.75 -14.01 -0.78
N ALA A 222 24.78 -12.81 -0.22
CA ALA A 222 25.62 -12.50 0.93
C ALA A 222 25.25 -13.34 2.17
N ALA A 223 23.95 -13.52 2.45
CA ALA A 223 23.49 -14.40 3.52
C ALA A 223 24.00 -15.84 3.33
N LEU A 224 23.90 -16.38 2.13
CA LEU A 224 24.42 -17.71 1.82
C LEU A 224 25.93 -17.80 2.03
N VAL A 225 26.68 -16.78 1.60
CA VAL A 225 28.15 -16.74 1.84
C VAL A 225 28.50 -16.70 3.32
N THR A 226 27.74 -15.98 4.15
CA THR A 226 27.97 -15.95 5.60
C THR A 226 27.70 -17.30 6.25
N GLU A 227 26.75 -18.08 5.75
CA GLU A 227 26.40 -19.41 6.26
C GLU A 227 27.36 -20.49 5.76
N THR A 228 27.73 -20.49 4.47
CA THR A 228 28.51 -21.57 3.83
C THR A 228 29.99 -21.26 3.69
N GLY A 229 30.37 -20.00 3.75
CA GLY A 229 31.70 -19.52 3.41
C GLY A 229 32.00 -19.46 1.91
N GLU A 230 31.06 -19.79 1.04
CA GLU A 230 31.26 -19.88 -0.42
C GLU A 230 30.21 -19.08 -1.19
N ALA A 231 30.65 -18.38 -2.23
CA ALA A 231 29.72 -17.78 -3.16
C ALA A 231 29.08 -18.87 -4.06
N PRO A 232 27.75 -18.84 -4.28
CA PRO A 232 27.10 -19.79 -5.16
C PRO A 232 27.66 -19.63 -6.57
N ALA A 233 28.05 -20.76 -7.20
CA ALA A 233 28.39 -20.79 -8.60
C ALA A 233 27.10 -20.62 -9.43
N GLY A 234 27.15 -19.78 -10.45
CA GLY A 234 26.10 -19.71 -11.46
C GLY A 234 25.94 -21.05 -12.21
N PRO A 235 24.84 -21.24 -12.96
CA PRO A 235 24.71 -22.42 -13.81
C PRO A 235 25.96 -22.54 -14.70
N ARG A 236 26.63 -23.70 -14.65
CA ARG A 236 27.72 -23.98 -15.56
C ARG A 236 27.21 -23.81 -17.00
N PRO A 237 27.95 -23.10 -17.86
CA PRO A 237 27.62 -23.12 -19.27
C PRO A 237 27.52 -24.59 -19.70
N ALA A 238 26.50 -24.94 -20.46
CA ALA A 238 26.34 -26.27 -21.00
C ALA A 238 27.64 -26.64 -21.68
N ASP A 239 28.20 -27.80 -21.29
CA ASP A 239 29.38 -28.38 -21.93
C ASP A 239 28.99 -28.65 -23.39
N ASP A 240 29.35 -27.74 -24.28
CA ASP A 240 29.22 -27.96 -25.72
C ASP A 240 30.17 -29.07 -26.07
N GLY A 241 29.64 -30.31 -25.95
CA GLY A 241 30.35 -31.54 -26.31
C GLY A 241 30.98 -31.41 -27.70
N ARG A 242 32.29 -31.40 -27.70
CA ARG A 242 33.09 -31.72 -28.89
C ARG A 242 33.19 -33.23 -29.09
#